data_377253079cbe3c38c18b11d61246c8a0
#
_entry.id   377253079cbe3c38c18b11d61246c8a0
#
_cell.length_a   1.000
_cell.length_b   1.000
_cell.length_c   1.000
_cell.angle_alpha   90.00
_cell.angle_beta   90.00
_cell.angle_gamma   90.00
#
_symmetry.space_group_name_H-M   'P 1'
#
loop_
_entity.id
_entity.type
_entity.pdbx_description
1 polymer ?
#
loop_
_entity_poly.entity_id
_entity_poly.type
_entity_poly.pdbx_seq_one_letter_code
_entity_poly.pdbx_strand_id
1 'polypeptide(L)'
;MVAPAAPARAYKIPESVLVVIHSADLQVLLIERADHPGFWQSVTGSKDTPGESLADTAVREVAEETGIVVGSAAVPRSALHDWGLSNLYEIYPVWRHRYEPGVTHNTEHVFGLRVPRDIVVRLAPREHLRHAWLPWREAADRCFSPSNAEAVLMLPRFAGA
;
A
#
# COMPACT_ATOMS: atom_id res chain seq x y z
N MET A 1 -5.88 -15.97 42.16
CA MET A 1 -6.43 -15.33 40.96
C MET A 1 -5.32 -15.24 39.91
N VAL A 2 -5.48 -15.94 38.81
CA VAL A 2 -4.48 -15.91 37.75
C VAL A 2 -4.74 -14.64 36.92
N ALA A 3 -3.71 -13.81 36.70
CA ALA A 3 -3.85 -12.67 35.81
C ALA A 3 -4.22 -13.17 34.42
N PRO A 4 -5.11 -12.46 33.69
CA PRO A 4 -5.41 -12.84 32.32
C PRO A 4 -4.13 -12.84 31.50
N ALA A 5 -3.94 -13.89 30.73
CA ALA A 5 -2.82 -13.95 29.79
C ALA A 5 -2.85 -12.73 28.87
N ALA A 6 -1.69 -12.10 28.62
CA ALA A 6 -1.61 -11.04 27.63
C ALA A 6 -2.19 -11.58 26.31
N PRO A 7 -2.97 -10.78 25.58
CA PRO A 7 -3.52 -11.21 24.30
C PRO A 7 -2.36 -11.65 23.40
N ALA A 8 -2.51 -12.80 22.75
CA ALA A 8 -1.54 -13.29 21.78
C ALA A 8 -1.32 -12.22 20.73
N ARG A 9 -0.05 -11.90 20.43
CA ARG A 9 0.30 -10.94 19.38
C ARG A 9 -0.32 -11.42 18.06
N ALA A 10 -1.19 -10.60 17.48
CA ALA A 10 -1.80 -10.92 16.21
C ALA A 10 -0.73 -10.90 15.11
N TYR A 11 -0.62 -11.99 14.36
CA TYR A 11 0.23 -12.07 13.19
C TYR A 11 -0.42 -11.37 12.00
N LYS A 12 0.40 -10.85 11.10
CA LYS A 12 -0.08 -10.30 9.83
C LYS A 12 -0.65 -11.42 8.97
N ILE A 13 -1.73 -11.12 8.27
CA ILE A 13 -2.31 -12.02 7.27
C ILE A 13 -1.46 -11.90 5.98
N PRO A 14 -0.99 -13.01 5.39
CA PRO A 14 -0.16 -12.98 4.18
C PRO A 14 -0.98 -12.72 2.92
N GLU A 15 -1.87 -11.78 2.98
CA GLU A 15 -2.69 -11.28 1.88
C GLU A 15 -2.81 -9.77 2.04
N SER A 16 -2.31 -9.03 1.05
CA SER A 16 -2.14 -7.60 1.13
C SER A 16 -2.55 -6.89 -0.15
N VAL A 17 -2.59 -5.57 -0.07
CA VAL A 17 -2.81 -4.69 -1.20
C VAL A 17 -1.60 -3.81 -1.44
N LEU A 18 -1.42 -3.40 -2.68
CA LEU A 18 -0.52 -2.33 -3.10
C LEU A 18 -1.38 -1.34 -3.87
N VAL A 19 -1.39 -0.09 -3.43
CA VAL A 19 -2.22 0.95 -4.07
C VAL A 19 -1.33 1.98 -4.73
N VAL A 20 -1.37 2.02 -6.06
CA VAL A 20 -0.70 3.07 -6.83
C VAL A 20 -1.59 4.30 -6.84
N ILE A 21 -1.20 5.31 -6.07
CA ILE A 21 -1.92 6.59 -5.99
C ILE A 21 -1.34 7.52 -7.04
N HIS A 22 -2.20 8.05 -7.91
CA HIS A 22 -1.74 8.85 -9.02
C HIS A 22 -2.70 9.99 -9.36
N SER A 23 -2.16 11.00 -10.04
CA SER A 23 -2.94 12.10 -10.60
C SER A 23 -3.37 11.80 -12.05
N ALA A 24 -4.19 12.69 -12.61
CA ALA A 24 -4.63 12.57 -14.01
C ALA A 24 -3.48 12.63 -15.01
N ASP A 25 -2.41 13.39 -14.68
CA ASP A 25 -1.21 13.54 -15.52
C ASP A 25 -0.10 12.53 -15.17
N LEU A 26 -0.47 11.42 -14.51
CA LEU A 26 0.41 10.29 -14.21
C LEU A 26 1.60 10.65 -13.31
N GLN A 27 1.40 11.59 -12.39
CA GLN A 27 2.28 11.75 -11.24
C GLN A 27 1.91 10.68 -10.21
N VAL A 28 2.89 10.02 -9.63
CA VAL A 28 2.68 8.93 -8.67
C VAL A 28 3.17 9.34 -7.30
N LEU A 29 2.36 9.07 -6.29
CA LEU A 29 2.71 9.31 -4.90
C LEU A 29 3.55 8.15 -4.37
N LEU A 30 4.73 8.45 -3.89
CA LEU A 30 5.56 7.51 -3.14
C LEU A 30 5.79 8.02 -1.72
N ILE A 31 5.97 7.09 -0.79
CA ILE A 31 6.24 7.36 0.62
C ILE A 31 7.50 6.62 1.04
N GLU A 32 8.31 7.26 1.89
CA GLU A 32 9.57 6.69 2.38
C GLU A 32 9.36 6.01 3.73
N ARG A 33 9.83 4.77 3.85
CA ARG A 33 9.68 3.99 5.09
C ARG A 33 10.55 4.55 6.22
N ALA A 34 9.96 4.68 7.41
CA ALA A 34 10.70 5.11 8.61
C ALA A 34 11.60 3.98 9.13
N ASP A 35 11.17 2.73 9.04
CA ASP A 35 11.95 1.57 9.49
C ASP A 35 13.11 1.22 8.55
N HIS A 36 13.11 1.77 7.36
CA HIS A 36 14.15 1.56 6.35
C HIS A 36 14.32 2.80 5.49
N PRO A 37 15.00 3.85 6.01
CA PRO A 37 15.22 5.10 5.26
C PRO A 37 15.87 4.84 3.91
N GLY A 38 15.37 5.54 2.89
CA GLY A 38 15.77 5.33 1.50
C GLY A 38 14.90 4.34 0.74
N PHE A 39 14.04 3.58 1.43
CA PHE A 39 13.08 2.69 0.78
C PHE A 39 11.78 3.45 0.50
N TRP A 40 11.54 3.70 -0.78
CA TRP A 40 10.35 4.35 -1.29
C TRP A 40 9.36 3.34 -1.86
N GLN A 41 8.09 3.57 -1.62
CA GLN A 41 7.04 2.62 -2.02
C GLN A 41 5.70 3.32 -2.22
N SER A 42 4.78 2.63 -2.91
CA SER A 42 3.36 2.93 -2.88
C SER A 42 2.76 2.53 -1.53
N VAL A 43 1.50 2.86 -1.29
CA VAL A 43 0.78 2.38 -0.11
C VAL A 43 0.67 0.86 -0.16
N THR A 44 1.05 0.19 0.93
CA THR A 44 0.89 -1.25 1.07
C THR A 44 0.35 -1.59 2.45
N GLY A 45 -0.40 -2.67 2.54
CA GLY A 45 -0.83 -3.16 3.83
C GLY A 45 -1.62 -4.46 3.73
N SER A 46 -1.63 -5.20 4.82
CA SER A 46 -2.31 -6.49 4.91
C SER A 46 -3.76 -6.33 5.38
N LYS A 47 -4.58 -7.33 5.07
CA LYS A 47 -5.90 -7.44 5.67
C LYS A 47 -5.82 -7.42 7.19
N ASP A 48 -6.75 -6.74 7.83
CA ASP A 48 -6.87 -6.75 9.30
C ASP A 48 -7.51 -8.04 9.80
N THR A 49 -8.47 -8.56 9.03
CA THR A 49 -9.17 -9.79 9.34
C THR A 49 -9.32 -10.63 8.07
N PRO A 50 -9.46 -11.94 8.18
CA PRO A 50 -9.67 -12.79 7.00
C PRO A 50 -10.90 -12.41 6.16
N GLY A 51 -11.93 -11.84 6.79
CA GLY A 51 -13.16 -11.43 6.13
C GLY A 51 -13.13 -10.03 5.51
N GLU A 52 -12.09 -9.24 5.74
CA GLU A 52 -11.97 -7.92 5.13
C GLU A 52 -11.81 -8.06 3.61
N SER A 53 -12.60 -7.31 2.82
CA SER A 53 -12.41 -7.31 1.37
C SER A 53 -11.11 -6.60 0.99
N LEU A 54 -10.53 -6.95 -0.14
CA LEU A 54 -9.31 -6.28 -0.61
C LEU A 54 -9.55 -4.79 -0.87
N ALA A 55 -10.71 -4.42 -1.39
CA ALA A 55 -11.05 -3.02 -1.59
C ALA A 55 -11.13 -2.26 -0.25
N ASP A 56 -11.72 -2.86 0.77
CA ASP A 56 -11.77 -2.24 2.11
C ASP A 56 -10.39 -2.16 2.75
N THR A 57 -9.54 -3.16 2.54
CA THR A 57 -8.13 -3.11 2.94
C THR A 57 -7.43 -1.93 2.29
N ALA A 58 -7.62 -1.74 0.98
CA ALA A 58 -7.04 -0.61 0.25
C ALA A 58 -7.51 0.74 0.79
N VAL A 59 -8.81 0.90 1.02
CA VAL A 59 -9.39 2.14 1.57
C VAL A 59 -8.80 2.45 2.95
N ARG A 60 -8.72 1.46 3.81
CA ARG A 60 -8.21 1.62 5.17
C ARG A 60 -6.72 1.97 5.16
N GLU A 61 -5.91 1.24 4.41
CA GLU A 61 -4.45 1.48 4.36
C GLU A 61 -4.12 2.84 3.75
N VAL A 62 -4.83 3.24 2.70
CA VAL A 62 -4.65 4.58 2.11
C VAL A 62 -4.92 5.67 3.14
N ALA A 63 -6.00 5.55 3.92
CA ALA A 63 -6.32 6.51 4.97
C ALA A 63 -5.28 6.52 6.10
N GLU A 64 -4.85 5.35 6.55
CA GLU A 64 -3.85 5.22 7.61
C GLU A 64 -2.50 5.80 7.20
N GLU A 65 -2.04 5.52 6.00
CA GLU A 65 -0.69 5.89 5.55
C GLU A 65 -0.60 7.29 4.95
N THR A 66 -1.69 7.82 4.37
CA THR A 66 -1.65 9.11 3.65
C THR A 66 -2.69 10.12 4.10
N GLY A 67 -3.64 9.73 4.92
CA GLY A 67 -4.77 10.59 5.30
C GLY A 67 -5.81 10.80 4.21
N ILE A 68 -5.63 10.21 3.05
CA ILE A 68 -6.59 10.33 1.94
C ILE A 68 -7.80 9.45 2.22
N VAL A 69 -9.00 10.05 2.20
CA VAL A 69 -10.25 9.35 2.48
C VAL A 69 -10.95 8.99 1.18
N VAL A 70 -10.92 7.70 0.82
CA VAL A 70 -11.67 7.16 -0.31
C VAL A 70 -13.16 7.08 0.08
N GLY A 71 -14.01 7.62 -0.76
CA GLY A 71 -15.44 7.82 -0.46
C GLY A 71 -15.78 9.24 -0.07
N SER A 72 -14.78 10.15 -0.03
CA SER A 72 -15.00 11.59 0.14
C SER A 72 -15.42 12.27 -1.17
N ALA A 73 -15.82 13.53 -1.08
CA ALA A 73 -16.17 14.30 -2.28
C ALA A 73 -14.99 14.44 -3.25
N ALA A 74 -13.77 14.63 -2.72
CA ALA A 74 -12.56 14.78 -3.53
C ALA A 74 -12.08 13.46 -4.15
N VAL A 75 -12.31 12.33 -3.47
CA VAL A 75 -11.86 11.00 -3.90
C VAL A 75 -13.01 10.02 -3.72
N PRO A 76 -13.93 9.94 -4.70
CA PRO A 76 -15.05 9.02 -4.61
C PRO A 76 -14.58 7.56 -4.71
N ARG A 77 -15.40 6.63 -4.21
CA ARG A 77 -15.08 5.20 -4.25
C ARG A 77 -14.80 4.73 -5.69
N SER A 78 -15.43 5.32 -6.67
CA SER A 78 -15.22 5.03 -8.09
C SER A 78 -13.81 5.36 -8.60
N ALA A 79 -13.03 6.15 -7.84
CA ALA A 79 -11.64 6.44 -8.17
C ALA A 79 -10.68 5.30 -7.80
N LEU A 80 -11.13 4.34 -7.00
CA LEU A 80 -10.37 3.16 -6.63
C LEU A 80 -10.69 2.01 -7.59
N HIS A 81 -9.67 1.50 -8.26
CA HIS A 81 -9.82 0.41 -9.23
C HIS A 81 -8.94 -0.78 -8.85
N ASP A 82 -9.54 -1.97 -8.82
CA ASP A 82 -8.80 -3.22 -8.77
C ASP A 82 -8.25 -3.50 -10.17
N TRP A 83 -6.93 -3.59 -10.29
CA TRP A 83 -6.31 -3.85 -11.60
C TRP A 83 -6.32 -5.32 -12.00
N GLY A 84 -6.76 -6.22 -11.12
CA GLY A 84 -6.78 -7.65 -11.40
C GLY A 84 -5.40 -8.29 -11.48
N LEU A 85 -4.39 -7.60 -10.97
CA LEU A 85 -3.01 -8.09 -10.91
C LEU A 85 -2.68 -8.50 -9.48
N SER A 86 -1.92 -9.57 -9.34
CA SER A 86 -1.40 -10.00 -8.05
C SER A 86 0.02 -10.50 -8.19
N ASN A 87 0.77 -10.38 -7.10
CA ASN A 87 2.14 -10.88 -7.00
C ASN A 87 2.25 -11.79 -5.80
N LEU A 88 2.78 -12.98 -6.01
CA LEU A 88 3.20 -13.87 -4.94
C LEU A 88 4.70 -13.68 -4.77
N TYR A 89 5.13 -13.16 -3.62
CA TYR A 89 6.54 -12.93 -3.38
C TYR A 89 6.98 -13.48 -2.02
N GLU A 90 8.26 -13.79 -1.95
CA GLU A 90 8.90 -14.21 -0.71
C GLU A 90 9.05 -13.00 0.22
N ILE A 91 8.58 -13.15 1.47
CA ILE A 91 8.69 -12.10 2.47
C ILE A 91 10.16 -11.93 2.83
N TYR A 92 10.63 -10.67 2.85
CA TYR A 92 12.00 -10.36 3.27
C TYR A 92 12.26 -10.93 4.66
N PRO A 93 13.41 -11.60 4.89
CA PRO A 93 13.69 -12.22 6.16
C PRO A 93 13.55 -11.30 7.37
N VAL A 94 13.89 -10.03 7.22
CA VAL A 94 13.78 -9.00 8.27
C VAL A 94 12.35 -8.78 8.76
N TRP A 95 11.34 -9.12 7.94
CA TRP A 95 9.92 -8.92 8.26
C TRP A 95 9.16 -10.21 8.52
N ARG A 96 9.76 -11.40 8.36
CA ARG A 96 9.09 -12.69 8.56
C ARG A 96 8.54 -12.88 9.97
N HIS A 97 9.17 -12.27 10.96
CA HIS A 97 8.72 -12.35 12.36
C HIS A 97 7.32 -11.77 12.59
N ARG A 98 6.81 -10.97 11.66
CA ARG A 98 5.46 -10.38 11.72
C ARG A 98 4.36 -11.37 11.34
N TYR A 99 4.72 -12.51 10.78
CA TYR A 99 3.80 -13.53 10.30
C TYR A 99 3.91 -14.79 11.16
N GLU A 100 2.91 -15.68 11.07
CA GLU A 100 2.98 -16.96 11.74
C GLU A 100 4.23 -17.75 11.30
N PRO A 101 4.83 -18.54 12.23
CA PRO A 101 5.95 -19.41 11.87
C PRO A 101 5.57 -20.32 10.69
N GLY A 102 6.47 -20.41 9.70
CA GLY A 102 6.23 -21.19 8.48
C GLY A 102 5.66 -20.40 7.31
N VAL A 103 5.16 -19.20 7.55
CA VAL A 103 4.72 -18.30 6.47
C VAL A 103 5.95 -17.65 5.84
N THR A 104 6.15 -17.91 4.55
CA THR A 104 7.31 -17.40 3.79
C THR A 104 6.94 -16.49 2.64
N HIS A 105 5.68 -16.54 2.18
CA HIS A 105 5.21 -15.80 1.01
C HIS A 105 3.96 -14.99 1.34
N ASN A 106 3.82 -13.87 0.67
CA ASN A 106 2.66 -12.98 0.72
C ASN A 106 2.07 -12.81 -0.69
N THR A 107 0.75 -12.81 -0.79
CA THR A 107 0.04 -12.47 -2.02
C THR A 107 -0.38 -11.00 -1.96
N GLU A 108 0.12 -10.20 -2.89
CA GLU A 108 -0.14 -8.77 -2.97
C GLU A 108 -1.02 -8.47 -4.18
N HIS A 109 -2.16 -7.82 -3.94
CA HIS A 109 -3.12 -7.43 -4.98
C HIS A 109 -2.98 -5.95 -5.31
N VAL A 110 -2.95 -5.62 -6.59
CA VAL A 110 -2.65 -4.27 -7.07
C VAL A 110 -3.92 -3.47 -7.35
N PHE A 111 -3.98 -2.28 -6.79
CA PHE A 111 -5.04 -1.29 -7.02
C PHE A 111 -4.44 0.00 -7.55
N GLY A 112 -5.25 0.76 -8.29
CA GLY A 112 -4.96 2.15 -8.63
C GLY A 112 -5.95 3.08 -7.97
N LEU A 113 -5.48 4.23 -7.53
CA LEU A 113 -6.32 5.28 -6.95
C LEU A 113 -6.00 6.61 -7.61
N ARG A 114 -6.96 7.15 -8.35
CA ARG A 114 -6.82 8.48 -8.95
C ARG A 114 -7.25 9.54 -7.96
N VAL A 115 -6.39 10.53 -7.73
CA VAL A 115 -6.66 11.64 -6.81
C VAL A 115 -6.36 12.98 -7.47
N PRO A 116 -6.95 14.09 -6.99
CA PRO A 116 -6.52 15.43 -7.38
C PRO A 116 -5.05 15.64 -6.98
N ARG A 117 -4.27 16.29 -7.84
CA ARG A 117 -2.84 16.51 -7.58
C ARG A 117 -2.57 17.38 -6.35
N ASP A 118 -3.49 18.25 -5.99
CA ASP A 118 -3.38 19.12 -4.83
C ASP A 118 -3.92 18.52 -3.54
N ILE A 119 -4.25 17.22 -3.55
CA ILE A 119 -4.76 16.56 -2.36
C ILE A 119 -3.74 16.62 -1.23
N VAL A 120 -4.23 16.88 -0.02
CA VAL A 120 -3.37 16.94 1.16
C VAL A 120 -2.97 15.54 1.59
N VAL A 121 -1.66 15.31 1.74
CA VAL A 121 -1.10 14.05 2.23
C VAL A 121 -0.64 14.26 3.68
N ARG A 122 -1.12 13.39 4.57
CA ARG A 122 -0.72 13.38 6.00
C ARG A 122 -0.19 11.99 6.32
N LEU A 123 1.12 11.90 6.47
CA LEU A 123 1.78 10.64 6.76
C LEU A 123 1.58 10.20 8.21
N ALA A 124 1.54 8.88 8.43
CA ALA A 124 1.60 8.30 9.76
C ALA A 124 3.01 8.57 10.33
N PRO A 125 3.15 9.35 11.44
CA PRO A 125 4.45 9.92 11.84
C PRO A 125 5.54 8.90 12.18
N ARG A 126 5.18 7.68 12.57
CA ARG A 126 6.13 6.64 12.95
C ARG A 126 6.40 5.61 11.86
N GLU A 127 5.62 5.65 10.79
CA GLU A 127 5.68 4.65 9.72
C GLU A 127 6.38 5.18 8.47
N HIS A 128 6.19 6.47 8.19
CA HIS A 128 6.73 7.10 6.98
C HIS A 128 7.36 8.45 7.28
N LEU A 129 8.48 8.74 6.62
CA LEU A 129 9.26 9.95 6.84
C LEU A 129 8.84 11.10 5.94
N ARG A 130 8.65 10.84 4.66
CA ARG A 130 8.40 11.83 3.63
C ARG A 130 7.54 11.23 2.52
N HIS A 131 6.92 12.09 1.74
CA HIS A 131 6.27 11.70 0.50
C HIS A 131 6.84 12.50 -0.67
N ALA A 132 6.66 11.97 -1.89
CA ALA A 132 7.04 12.65 -3.12
C ALA A 132 6.04 12.33 -4.22
N TRP A 133 5.78 13.30 -5.07
CA TRP A 133 5.06 13.12 -6.32
C TRP A 133 6.09 13.08 -7.44
N LEU A 134 6.13 11.99 -8.19
CA LEU A 134 7.09 11.78 -9.28
C LEU A 134 6.38 11.37 -10.55
N PRO A 135 6.87 11.78 -11.73
CA PRO A 135 6.42 11.17 -12.98
C PRO A 135 6.51 9.65 -12.89
N TRP A 136 5.57 8.94 -13.47
CA TRP A 136 5.41 7.50 -13.24
C TRP A 136 6.67 6.68 -13.55
N ARG A 137 7.46 7.03 -14.56
CA ARG A 137 8.73 6.32 -14.84
C ARG A 137 9.77 6.55 -13.75
N GLU A 138 9.92 7.78 -13.29
CA GLU A 138 10.83 8.09 -12.17
C GLU A 138 10.37 7.44 -10.88
N ALA A 139 9.06 7.41 -10.66
CA ALA A 139 8.49 6.73 -9.50
C ALA A 139 8.81 5.23 -9.52
N ALA A 140 8.67 4.57 -10.69
CA ALA A 140 9.03 3.17 -10.83
C ALA A 140 10.51 2.93 -10.50
N ASP A 141 11.41 3.78 -11.00
CA ASP A 141 12.84 3.67 -10.73
C ASP A 141 13.17 3.87 -9.24
N ARG A 142 12.37 4.68 -8.54
CA ARG A 142 12.58 4.98 -7.13
C ARG A 142 12.09 3.87 -6.19
N CYS A 143 11.15 3.04 -6.62
CA CYS A 143 10.61 1.95 -5.79
C CYS A 143 11.71 0.96 -5.39
N PHE A 144 11.77 0.62 -4.09
CA PHE A 144 12.72 -0.38 -3.62
C PHE A 144 12.31 -1.81 -3.99
N SER A 145 11.01 -2.07 -4.15
CA SER A 145 10.48 -3.39 -4.46
C SER A 145 10.25 -3.55 -5.97
N PRO A 146 10.75 -4.65 -6.59
CA PRO A 146 10.50 -4.92 -8.00
C PRO A 146 9.01 -5.02 -8.35
N SER A 147 8.20 -5.63 -7.50
CA SER A 147 6.75 -5.75 -7.74
C SER A 147 6.06 -4.40 -7.75
N ASN A 148 6.48 -3.49 -6.87
CA ASN A 148 5.97 -2.12 -6.84
C ASN A 148 6.39 -1.35 -8.10
N ALA A 149 7.64 -1.48 -8.52
CA ALA A 149 8.12 -0.84 -9.74
C ALA A 149 7.33 -1.33 -10.97
N GLU A 150 7.10 -2.63 -11.09
CA GLU A 150 6.30 -3.20 -12.17
C GLU A 150 4.87 -2.68 -12.16
N ALA A 151 4.23 -2.58 -10.98
CA ALA A 151 2.89 -2.03 -10.85
C ALA A 151 2.82 -0.59 -11.35
N VAL A 152 3.77 0.25 -10.95
CA VAL A 152 3.83 1.65 -11.41
C VAL A 152 4.01 1.72 -12.94
N LEU A 153 4.83 0.85 -13.51
CA LEU A 153 5.03 0.81 -14.97
C LEU A 153 3.76 0.41 -15.73
N MET A 154 2.81 -0.25 -15.09
CA MET A 154 1.52 -0.60 -15.69
C MET A 154 0.51 0.54 -15.67
N LEU A 155 0.81 1.65 -14.96
CA LEU A 155 -0.13 2.74 -14.77
C LEU A 155 -0.74 3.30 -16.07
N PRO A 156 0.03 3.58 -17.14
CA PRO A 156 -0.57 4.12 -18.36
C PRO A 156 -1.62 3.19 -18.98
N ARG A 157 -1.51 1.89 -18.78
CA ARG A 157 -2.46 0.91 -19.29
C ARG A 157 -3.79 0.97 -18.57
N PHE A 158 -3.80 1.26 -17.27
CA PHE A 158 -5.01 1.25 -16.45
C PHE A 158 -5.60 2.63 -16.22
N ALA A 159 -4.79 3.68 -16.23
CA ALA A 159 -5.24 5.04 -15.94
C ALA A 159 -6.09 5.66 -17.05
N GLY A 160 -6.04 5.15 -18.27
CA GLY A 160 -6.81 5.64 -19.40
C GLY A 160 -8.16 4.94 -19.60
N ALA A 161 -8.51 4.07 -18.68
CA ALA A 161 -9.77 3.32 -18.75
C ALA A 161 -10.95 4.13 -18.21
#